data_3e04333fe2530f75ef4c33331ec7698b
#
_entry.id   3e04333fe2530f75ef4c33331ec7698b
#
_cell.length_a   1.000
_cell.length_b   1.000
_cell.length_c   1.000
_cell.angle_alpha   90.00
_cell.angle_beta   90.00
_cell.angle_gamma   90.00
#
_symmetry.space_group_name_H-M   'P 1'
#
loop_
_entity.id
_entity.type
_entity.pdbx_description
1 polymer ?
#
loop_
_entity_poly.entity_id
_entity_poly.type
_entity_poly.pdbx_seq_one_letter_code
_entity_poly.pdbx_strand_id
1 'polypeptide(L)'
;MNPTTVLAEVIVDQLILNGVREVVVAPGSRNAPITMAFFRAHQAGRVRLHSRIDERSAAFLALGISKASKLPAVVICTSGSAAANFHPAILEAHHSDIQLIAITADRPARLRHTGANQTTNQVSIFGDAVNVSLDIFAPAKPEVGQVAKWRAEISKALFENGPIHLNVQFEEPLLGDLEWIEPLSNGIPEVEEKIEALAHPLGKFETHGVILVGHDRAAIPMKDIERLSENLGWPILSEDPLSSEKVTPHASLLLGNASRRELLKPKIAMVIGRLTLSRSLNSYLDLAEYKIIVDLRIAEIDTARSGDEIHLTLPEVTPQKIDPEWVKLFVKSSAEIHNKVLAHLKSWSEPAVVNEFVSQLPGESALFVASSRPIRDIESFATPRSDLETFANRGLAGIDGNISTATGIALNRKKTFAVIGDLAFLHDVNGLLLGPEEVQPDLIILVVSNDGGGIFSTLPQNGVAGFERIFGTPHGRSIAQVAESYGIPAIEVRTLEALGAQIARDTKGIRVIVALMPDRESNAKLLKQISADLD
;
A
#
# COMPACT_ATOMS: atom_id res chain seq x y z
N MET A 1 -36.90 1.28 23.52
CA MET A 1 -35.50 1.76 23.45
C MET A 1 -34.55 0.58 23.36
N ASN A 2 -33.71 0.53 22.32
CA ASN A 2 -32.70 -0.51 22.16
C ASN A 2 -31.29 0.14 22.19
N PRO A 3 -30.58 0.07 23.30
CA PRO A 3 -29.26 0.71 23.44
C PRO A 3 -28.23 0.25 22.40
N THR A 4 -28.28 -1.01 21.98
CA THR A 4 -27.41 -1.61 20.96
C THR A 4 -27.60 -0.95 19.59
N THR A 5 -28.87 -0.76 19.15
CA THR A 5 -29.18 -0.11 17.88
C THR A 5 -28.81 1.37 17.90
N VAL A 6 -29.09 2.05 19.02
CA VAL A 6 -28.75 3.47 19.21
C VAL A 6 -27.23 3.69 19.18
N LEU A 7 -26.46 2.86 19.89
CA LEU A 7 -25.00 2.93 19.84
C LEU A 7 -24.47 2.81 18.41
N ALA A 8 -25.00 1.84 17.65
CA ALA A 8 -24.59 1.65 16.26
C ALA A 8 -24.85 2.90 15.38
N GLU A 9 -26.04 3.52 15.52
CA GLU A 9 -26.35 4.76 14.78
C GLU A 9 -25.44 5.93 15.17
N VAL A 10 -25.15 6.08 16.46
CA VAL A 10 -24.26 7.15 16.96
C VAL A 10 -22.84 6.96 16.41
N ILE A 11 -22.32 5.72 16.42
CA ILE A 11 -20.99 5.41 15.85
C ILE A 11 -20.97 5.77 14.37
N VAL A 12 -21.94 5.30 13.58
CA VAL A 12 -22.00 5.54 12.14
C VAL A 12 -22.09 7.03 11.82
N ASP A 13 -22.99 7.73 12.49
CA ASP A 13 -23.17 9.17 12.28
C ASP A 13 -21.87 9.94 12.60
N GLN A 14 -21.21 9.61 13.72
CA GLN A 14 -19.98 10.29 14.12
C GLN A 14 -18.81 9.99 13.17
N LEU A 15 -18.67 8.75 12.67
CA LEU A 15 -17.67 8.40 11.67
C LEU A 15 -17.88 9.18 10.37
N ILE A 16 -19.12 9.32 9.91
CA ILE A 16 -19.47 10.09 8.72
C ILE A 16 -19.18 11.58 8.89
N LEU A 17 -19.47 12.14 10.05
CA LEU A 17 -19.16 13.54 10.39
C LEU A 17 -17.64 13.79 10.36
N ASN A 18 -16.84 12.81 10.74
CA ASN A 18 -15.36 12.86 10.67
C ASN A 18 -14.78 12.36 9.33
N GLY A 19 -15.54 12.39 8.25
CA GLY A 19 -15.02 12.23 6.89
C GLY A 19 -15.07 10.81 6.32
N VAL A 20 -15.56 9.80 7.06
CA VAL A 20 -15.76 8.44 6.50
C VAL A 20 -16.77 8.49 5.36
N ARG A 21 -16.40 7.91 4.20
CA ARG A 21 -17.24 7.79 3.01
C ARG A 21 -17.31 6.36 2.46
N GLU A 22 -16.40 5.50 2.88
CA GLU A 22 -16.22 4.15 2.38
C GLU A 22 -16.25 3.14 3.51
N VAL A 23 -17.02 2.08 3.34
CA VAL A 23 -17.24 1.06 4.35
C VAL A 23 -17.21 -0.32 3.71
N VAL A 24 -16.39 -1.22 4.21
CA VAL A 24 -16.32 -2.62 3.79
C VAL A 24 -16.85 -3.50 4.91
N VAL A 25 -17.82 -4.35 4.61
CA VAL A 25 -18.45 -5.26 5.59
C VAL A 25 -18.16 -6.70 5.25
N ALA A 26 -17.64 -7.45 6.22
CA ALA A 26 -17.69 -8.90 6.23
C ALA A 26 -18.93 -9.33 7.04
N PRO A 27 -19.90 -10.06 6.43
CA PRO A 27 -21.19 -10.29 7.05
C PRO A 27 -21.12 -11.25 8.24
N GLY A 28 -21.93 -10.99 9.25
CA GLY A 28 -22.08 -11.85 10.41
C GLY A 28 -23.23 -11.41 11.31
N SER A 29 -23.69 -12.27 12.21
CA SER A 29 -24.84 -11.96 13.06
C SER A 29 -24.54 -10.84 14.08
N ARG A 30 -23.38 -10.89 14.74
CA ARG A 30 -23.08 -9.95 15.83
C ARG A 30 -22.86 -8.51 15.34
N ASN A 31 -22.41 -8.31 14.11
CA ASN A 31 -22.26 -6.98 13.52
C ASN A 31 -23.54 -6.42 12.88
N ALA A 32 -24.67 -7.15 12.95
CA ALA A 32 -25.93 -6.68 12.35
C ALA A 32 -26.33 -5.25 12.75
N PRO A 33 -26.21 -4.80 14.01
CA PRO A 33 -26.59 -3.43 14.40
C PRO A 33 -25.84 -2.37 13.59
N ILE A 34 -24.51 -2.47 13.56
CA ILE A 34 -23.65 -1.50 12.89
C ILE A 34 -23.73 -1.62 11.36
N THR A 35 -23.87 -2.84 10.82
CA THR A 35 -24.06 -3.07 9.39
C THR A 35 -25.34 -2.45 8.89
N MET A 36 -26.46 -2.60 9.62
CA MET A 36 -27.74 -2.01 9.24
C MET A 36 -27.76 -0.49 9.38
N ALA A 37 -27.03 0.07 10.34
CA ALA A 37 -26.84 1.52 10.44
C ALA A 37 -26.07 2.08 9.22
N PHE A 38 -24.97 1.44 8.81
CA PHE A 38 -24.26 1.81 7.59
C PHE A 38 -25.08 1.57 6.32
N PHE A 39 -25.90 0.52 6.27
CA PHE A 39 -26.79 0.27 5.12
C PHE A 39 -27.82 1.40 4.96
N ARG A 40 -28.42 1.89 6.05
CA ARG A 40 -29.29 3.08 6.01
C ARG A 40 -28.53 4.33 5.55
N ALA A 41 -27.31 4.52 6.00
CA ALA A 41 -26.46 5.63 5.55
C ALA A 41 -26.11 5.51 4.06
N HIS A 42 -25.88 4.28 3.57
CA HIS A 42 -25.65 4.01 2.14
C HIS A 42 -26.91 4.33 1.31
N GLN A 43 -28.08 3.88 1.73
CA GLN A 43 -29.35 4.20 1.05
C GLN A 43 -29.61 5.72 1.01
N ALA A 44 -29.18 6.45 2.03
CA ALA A 44 -29.24 7.92 2.09
C ALA A 44 -28.10 8.62 1.29
N GLY A 45 -27.25 7.89 0.61
CA GLY A 45 -26.13 8.43 -0.19
C GLY A 45 -25.00 9.07 0.64
N ARG A 46 -24.93 8.79 1.93
CA ARG A 46 -23.92 9.37 2.84
C ARG A 46 -22.58 8.61 2.78
N VAL A 47 -22.60 7.32 2.46
CA VAL A 47 -21.43 6.44 2.31
C VAL A 47 -21.62 5.48 1.14
N ARG A 48 -20.52 4.89 0.63
CA ARG A 48 -20.57 3.67 -0.18
C ARG A 48 -20.30 2.46 0.71
N LEU A 49 -21.12 1.42 0.56
CA LEU A 49 -21.02 0.16 1.30
C LEU A 49 -20.57 -0.94 0.34
N HIS A 50 -19.56 -1.70 0.73
CA HIS A 50 -19.02 -2.84 0.00
C HIS A 50 -19.14 -4.09 0.86
N SER A 51 -19.57 -5.20 0.29
CA SER A 51 -19.66 -6.49 0.97
C SER A 51 -18.58 -7.46 0.50
N ARG A 52 -17.92 -8.13 1.43
CA ARG A 52 -16.91 -9.16 1.16
C ARG A 52 -17.06 -10.29 2.15
N ILE A 53 -16.95 -11.54 1.68
CA ILE A 53 -17.11 -12.71 2.55
C ILE A 53 -15.82 -13.14 3.26
N ASP A 54 -14.66 -12.76 2.74
CA ASP A 54 -13.34 -13.03 3.33
C ASP A 54 -12.87 -11.78 4.06
N GLU A 55 -12.72 -11.87 5.38
CA GLU A 55 -12.36 -10.73 6.23
C GLU A 55 -10.97 -10.17 5.90
N ARG A 56 -10.00 -11.01 5.54
CA ARG A 56 -8.68 -10.54 5.13
C ARG A 56 -8.76 -9.72 3.86
N SER A 57 -9.46 -10.22 2.84
CA SER A 57 -9.70 -9.50 1.59
C SER A 57 -10.51 -8.21 1.83
N ALA A 58 -11.49 -8.23 2.74
CA ALA A 58 -12.25 -7.05 3.15
C ALA A 58 -11.34 -5.95 3.72
N ALA A 59 -10.42 -6.32 4.61
CA ALA A 59 -9.52 -5.36 5.24
C ALA A 59 -8.50 -4.77 4.26
N PHE A 60 -7.93 -5.56 3.35
CA PHE A 60 -7.06 -5.06 2.30
C PHE A 60 -7.80 -4.23 1.23
N LEU A 61 -9.07 -4.53 0.95
CA LEU A 61 -9.90 -3.68 0.11
C LEU A 61 -10.05 -2.28 0.74
N ALA A 62 -10.40 -2.22 2.03
CA ALA A 62 -10.53 -0.97 2.77
C ALA A 62 -9.18 -0.21 2.82
N LEU A 63 -8.05 -0.91 2.99
CA LEU A 63 -6.72 -0.34 2.89
C LEU A 63 -6.47 0.31 1.52
N GLY A 64 -6.80 -0.39 0.43
CA GLY A 64 -6.65 0.13 -0.94
C GLY A 64 -7.51 1.36 -1.18
N ILE A 65 -8.74 1.35 -0.69
CA ILE A 65 -9.66 2.50 -0.74
C ILE A 65 -9.04 3.70 0.00
N SER A 66 -8.56 3.50 1.23
CA SER A 66 -7.96 4.58 2.02
C SER A 66 -6.68 5.12 1.38
N LYS A 67 -5.82 4.25 0.83
CA LYS A 67 -4.61 4.67 0.07
C LYS A 67 -4.96 5.58 -1.10
N ALA A 68 -6.00 5.24 -1.86
CA ALA A 68 -6.38 6.00 -3.05
C ALA A 68 -7.15 7.28 -2.73
N SER A 69 -8.10 7.22 -1.80
CA SER A 69 -8.96 8.37 -1.45
C SER A 69 -8.26 9.40 -0.57
N LYS A 70 -7.23 9.00 0.20
CA LYS A 70 -6.61 9.76 1.29
C LYS A 70 -7.60 10.09 2.42
N LEU A 71 -8.71 9.37 2.49
CA LEU A 71 -9.73 9.46 3.54
C LEU A 71 -9.77 8.16 4.34
N PRO A 72 -10.21 8.20 5.60
CA PRO A 72 -10.35 7.00 6.40
C PRO A 72 -11.40 6.06 5.79
N ALA A 73 -11.05 4.78 5.63
CA ALA A 73 -11.99 3.73 5.26
C ALA A 73 -12.28 2.83 6.46
N VAL A 74 -13.51 2.34 6.54
CA VAL A 74 -13.96 1.44 7.61
C VAL A 74 -14.01 0.01 7.12
N VAL A 75 -13.55 -0.93 7.93
CA VAL A 75 -13.78 -2.36 7.75
C VAL A 75 -14.47 -2.95 8.96
N ILE A 76 -15.51 -3.79 8.74
CA ILE A 76 -16.37 -4.32 9.79
C ILE A 76 -16.44 -5.84 9.71
N CYS A 77 -16.31 -6.51 10.85
CA CYS A 77 -16.57 -7.94 10.95
C CYS A 77 -17.35 -8.31 12.21
N THR A 78 -17.80 -9.56 12.23
CA THR A 78 -18.38 -10.20 13.41
C THR A 78 -17.30 -10.56 14.44
N SER A 79 -17.68 -11.20 15.54
CA SER A 79 -16.77 -11.62 16.61
C SER A 79 -16.01 -12.91 16.28
N GLY A 80 -15.01 -13.20 17.07
CA GLY A 80 -14.22 -14.44 17.01
C GLY A 80 -13.05 -14.36 16.03
N SER A 81 -12.82 -15.41 15.25
CA SER A 81 -11.70 -15.48 14.29
C SER A 81 -11.77 -14.44 13.18
N ALA A 82 -12.95 -13.93 12.86
CA ALA A 82 -13.16 -12.85 11.90
C ALA A 82 -12.26 -11.63 12.21
N ALA A 83 -12.25 -11.20 13.48
CA ALA A 83 -11.43 -10.07 13.92
C ALA A 83 -9.93 -10.30 13.67
N ALA A 84 -9.43 -11.51 13.91
CA ALA A 84 -8.02 -11.83 13.71
C ALA A 84 -7.58 -11.76 12.24
N ASN A 85 -8.49 -11.98 11.29
CA ASN A 85 -8.18 -11.89 9.86
C ASN A 85 -7.92 -10.47 9.36
N PHE A 86 -8.25 -9.43 10.13
CA PHE A 86 -7.91 -8.04 9.80
C PHE A 86 -6.44 -7.71 10.06
N HIS A 87 -5.76 -8.47 10.92
CA HIS A 87 -4.42 -8.13 11.43
C HIS A 87 -3.38 -7.85 10.32
N PRO A 88 -3.27 -8.64 9.24
CA PRO A 88 -2.29 -8.36 8.19
C PRO A 88 -2.48 -6.98 7.53
N ALA A 89 -3.72 -6.59 7.24
CA ALA A 89 -4.02 -5.29 6.66
C ALA A 89 -3.80 -4.14 7.66
N ILE A 90 -4.11 -4.35 8.94
CA ILE A 90 -3.84 -3.39 10.02
C ILE A 90 -2.33 -3.14 10.16
N LEU A 91 -1.52 -4.20 10.14
CA LEU A 91 -0.05 -4.08 10.17
C LEU A 91 0.48 -3.30 8.96
N GLU A 92 0.00 -3.61 7.75
CA GLU A 92 0.40 -2.85 6.56
C GLU A 92 -0.05 -1.38 6.66
N ALA A 93 -1.25 -1.11 7.19
CA ALA A 93 -1.76 0.24 7.42
C ALA A 93 -0.90 1.00 8.43
N HIS A 94 -0.52 0.35 9.54
CA HIS A 94 0.34 0.92 10.59
C HIS A 94 1.68 1.35 10.00
N HIS A 95 2.37 0.44 9.34
CA HIS A 95 3.69 0.72 8.76
C HIS A 95 3.65 1.62 7.53
N SER A 96 2.48 1.90 6.96
CA SER A 96 2.27 2.84 5.85
C SER A 96 1.61 4.16 6.27
N ASP A 97 1.34 4.32 7.57
CA ASP A 97 0.64 5.49 8.15
C ASP A 97 -0.71 5.78 7.46
N ILE A 98 -1.48 4.71 7.19
CA ILE A 98 -2.78 4.79 6.55
C ILE A 98 -3.88 4.70 7.60
N GLN A 99 -4.79 5.67 7.61
CA GLN A 99 -5.93 5.66 8.51
C GLN A 99 -6.97 4.63 8.07
N LEU A 100 -6.94 3.46 8.72
CA LEU A 100 -7.86 2.34 8.52
C LEU A 100 -8.63 2.09 9.82
N ILE A 101 -9.96 2.14 9.79
CA ILE A 101 -10.80 1.97 10.96
C ILE A 101 -11.36 0.54 10.98
N ALA A 102 -10.86 -0.28 11.88
CA ALA A 102 -11.35 -1.63 12.12
C ALA A 102 -12.46 -1.63 13.19
N ILE A 103 -13.67 -2.00 12.82
CA ILE A 103 -14.78 -2.20 13.75
C ILE A 103 -14.99 -3.71 13.92
N THR A 104 -14.70 -4.22 15.11
CA THR A 104 -14.97 -5.62 15.46
C THR A 104 -16.17 -5.69 16.38
N ALA A 105 -17.26 -6.31 15.90
CA ALA A 105 -18.41 -6.55 16.76
C ALA A 105 -18.06 -7.63 17.78
N ASP A 106 -18.33 -7.37 19.05
CA ASP A 106 -18.01 -8.27 20.14
C ASP A 106 -19.26 -8.65 20.95
N ARG A 107 -19.14 -9.73 21.67
CA ARG A 107 -20.09 -10.10 22.70
C ARG A 107 -19.87 -9.24 23.94
N PRO A 108 -20.91 -9.08 24.80
CA PRO A 108 -20.76 -8.36 26.06
C PRO A 108 -19.64 -8.91 26.93
N ALA A 109 -18.90 -8.04 27.61
CA ALA A 109 -17.71 -8.37 28.41
C ALA A 109 -17.98 -9.51 29.42
N ARG A 110 -19.19 -9.63 29.95
CA ARG A 110 -19.60 -10.72 30.88
C ARG A 110 -19.47 -12.13 30.28
N LEU A 111 -19.42 -12.26 28.95
CA LEU A 111 -19.25 -13.54 28.24
C LEU A 111 -17.79 -13.86 27.90
N ARG A 112 -16.87 -12.92 28.10
CA ARG A 112 -15.44 -13.17 27.91
C ARG A 112 -14.94 -14.19 28.93
N HIS A 113 -14.04 -15.08 28.54
CA HIS A 113 -13.44 -16.14 29.39
C HIS A 113 -14.45 -17.18 29.94
N THR A 114 -15.68 -17.27 29.41
CA THR A 114 -16.68 -18.23 29.85
C THR A 114 -16.80 -19.46 28.94
N GLY A 115 -16.07 -19.50 27.83
CA GLY A 115 -16.27 -20.52 26.80
C GLY A 115 -17.52 -20.30 25.93
N ALA A 116 -18.14 -19.12 25.98
CA ALA A 116 -19.29 -18.79 25.14
C ALA A 116 -18.95 -18.91 23.66
N ASN A 117 -19.93 -19.39 22.86
CA ASN A 117 -19.73 -19.64 21.44
C ASN A 117 -19.24 -18.39 20.70
N GLN A 118 -18.23 -18.54 19.83
CA GLN A 118 -17.64 -17.49 19.00
C GLN A 118 -17.23 -16.24 19.80
N THR A 119 -16.67 -16.45 20.99
CA THR A 119 -16.24 -15.40 21.93
C THR A 119 -14.75 -15.56 22.21
N THR A 120 -14.00 -14.50 22.08
CA THR A 120 -12.59 -14.41 22.44
C THR A 120 -12.31 -13.05 23.08
N ASN A 121 -11.09 -12.82 23.56
CA ASN A 121 -10.70 -11.50 23.99
C ASN A 121 -10.29 -10.67 22.76
N GLN A 122 -11.18 -9.78 22.33
CA GLN A 122 -10.95 -8.89 21.20
C GLN A 122 -10.38 -7.53 21.61
N VAL A 123 -10.41 -7.22 22.90
CA VAL A 123 -9.81 -5.98 23.42
C VAL A 123 -8.31 -6.01 23.10
N SER A 124 -7.84 -5.00 22.41
CA SER A 124 -6.44 -4.89 21.99
C SER A 124 -5.92 -6.08 21.16
N ILE A 125 -6.78 -6.76 20.39
CA ILE A 125 -6.41 -7.93 19.58
C ILE A 125 -5.30 -7.61 18.56
N PHE A 126 -5.17 -6.35 18.14
CA PHE A 126 -4.15 -5.88 17.21
C PHE A 126 -2.87 -5.36 17.89
N GLY A 127 -2.82 -5.34 19.23
CA GLY A 127 -1.66 -4.89 19.99
C GLY A 127 -1.20 -3.49 19.56
N ASP A 128 0.10 -3.34 19.34
CA ASP A 128 0.72 -2.06 18.95
C ASP A 128 0.55 -1.74 17.46
N ALA A 129 -0.14 -2.59 16.70
CA ALA A 129 -0.42 -2.33 15.30
C ALA A 129 -1.55 -1.31 15.07
N VAL A 130 -2.19 -0.82 16.11
CA VAL A 130 -3.19 0.27 16.05
C VAL A 130 -2.77 1.39 16.98
N ASN A 131 -2.99 2.63 16.54
CA ASN A 131 -2.64 3.82 17.31
C ASN A 131 -3.64 4.07 18.44
N VAL A 132 -4.91 3.67 18.22
CA VAL A 132 -5.96 3.73 19.24
C VAL A 132 -6.77 2.44 19.24
N SER A 133 -7.08 1.93 20.42
CA SER A 133 -8.03 0.81 20.62
C SER A 133 -9.07 1.21 21.64
N LEU A 134 -10.34 1.21 21.25
CA LEU A 134 -11.49 1.49 22.13
C LEU A 134 -12.34 0.24 22.31
N ASP A 135 -12.76 -0.04 23.54
CA ASP A 135 -13.76 -1.07 23.86
C ASP A 135 -15.09 -0.38 24.24
N ILE A 136 -16.03 -0.30 23.29
CA ILE A 136 -17.25 0.48 23.37
C ILE A 136 -18.44 -0.42 23.67
N PHE A 137 -19.31 -0.01 24.57
CA PHE A 137 -20.53 -0.73 24.92
C PHE A 137 -21.71 0.21 25.17
N ALA A 138 -22.91 -0.32 25.05
CA ALA A 138 -24.13 0.36 25.46
C ALA A 138 -24.51 -0.01 26.90
N PRO A 139 -24.91 0.93 27.74
CA PRO A 139 -25.42 0.63 29.08
C PRO A 139 -26.75 -0.15 28.98
N ALA A 140 -27.07 -0.94 30.00
CA ALA A 140 -28.31 -1.72 30.03
C ALA A 140 -29.57 -0.86 30.02
N LYS A 141 -29.45 0.38 30.47
CA LYS A 141 -30.54 1.37 30.45
C LYS A 141 -29.99 2.68 29.89
N PRO A 142 -30.81 3.44 29.15
CA PRO A 142 -30.42 4.74 28.65
C PRO A 142 -29.96 5.68 29.76
N GLU A 143 -28.86 6.39 29.52
CA GLU A 143 -28.27 7.38 30.42
C GLU A 143 -28.19 8.74 29.72
N VAL A 144 -28.44 9.84 30.46
CA VAL A 144 -28.30 11.21 29.96
C VAL A 144 -26.81 11.51 29.74
N GLY A 145 -26.46 12.13 28.61
CA GLY A 145 -25.08 12.44 28.24
C GLY A 145 -24.30 11.27 27.60
N GLN A 146 -24.89 10.08 27.52
CA GLN A 146 -24.19 8.91 26.96
C GLN A 146 -23.89 9.08 25.45
N VAL A 147 -24.80 9.69 24.70
CA VAL A 147 -24.61 9.95 23.27
C VAL A 147 -23.41 10.91 23.07
N ALA A 148 -23.34 11.98 23.85
CA ALA A 148 -22.23 12.94 23.80
C ALA A 148 -20.89 12.26 24.16
N LYS A 149 -20.88 11.38 25.16
CA LYS A 149 -19.71 10.62 25.55
C LYS A 149 -19.20 9.73 24.40
N TRP A 150 -20.05 8.93 23.78
CA TRP A 150 -19.66 8.08 22.64
C TRP A 150 -19.11 8.91 21.48
N ARG A 151 -19.77 10.03 21.16
CA ARG A 151 -19.31 10.93 20.09
C ARG A 151 -17.91 11.48 20.37
N ALA A 152 -17.65 11.95 21.60
CA ALA A 152 -16.36 12.50 22.01
C ALA A 152 -15.25 11.42 21.97
N GLU A 153 -15.52 10.21 22.47
CA GLU A 153 -14.56 9.11 22.43
C GLU A 153 -14.17 8.71 20.99
N ILE A 154 -15.16 8.62 20.09
CA ILE A 154 -14.93 8.30 18.68
C ILE A 154 -14.16 9.42 17.98
N SER A 155 -14.58 10.68 18.14
CA SER A 155 -13.88 11.82 17.54
C SER A 155 -12.42 11.87 18.00
N LYS A 156 -12.17 11.75 19.31
CA LYS A 156 -10.81 11.75 19.84
C LYS A 156 -9.95 10.64 19.22
N ALA A 157 -10.51 9.44 19.01
CA ALA A 157 -9.77 8.36 18.37
C ALA A 157 -9.40 8.69 16.91
N LEU A 158 -10.24 9.43 16.19
CA LEU A 158 -10.05 9.76 14.77
C LEU A 158 -9.01 10.87 14.53
N PHE A 159 -8.56 11.59 15.55
CA PHE A 159 -7.45 12.55 15.43
C PHE A 159 -6.10 11.88 15.24
N GLU A 160 -5.93 10.67 15.76
CA GLU A 160 -4.69 9.94 15.60
C GLU A 160 -4.49 9.51 14.15
N ASN A 161 -3.26 9.63 13.64
CA ASN A 161 -2.89 9.07 12.35
C ASN A 161 -2.81 7.53 12.44
N GLY A 162 -2.84 6.85 11.29
CA GLY A 162 -2.70 5.41 11.23
C GLY A 162 -3.99 4.64 11.60
N PRO A 163 -3.89 3.32 11.82
CA PRO A 163 -5.05 2.47 12.03
C PRO A 163 -5.65 2.60 13.44
N ILE A 164 -6.97 2.46 13.49
CA ILE A 164 -7.81 2.59 14.68
C ILE A 164 -8.65 1.33 14.86
N HIS A 165 -8.78 0.84 16.08
CA HIS A 165 -9.63 -0.28 16.44
C HIS A 165 -10.80 0.16 17.34
N LEU A 166 -12.01 -0.09 16.89
CA LEU A 166 -13.23 0.03 17.67
C LEU A 166 -13.80 -1.37 17.92
N ASN A 167 -13.56 -1.91 19.11
CA ASN A 167 -14.21 -3.13 19.57
C ASN A 167 -15.58 -2.76 20.15
N VAL A 168 -16.67 -3.20 19.50
CA VAL A 168 -18.02 -2.75 19.86
C VAL A 168 -18.83 -3.93 20.41
N GLN A 169 -19.17 -3.86 21.69
CA GLN A 169 -19.98 -4.87 22.36
C GLN A 169 -21.46 -4.65 22.05
N PHE A 170 -22.09 -5.64 21.44
CA PHE A 170 -23.53 -5.62 21.14
C PHE A 170 -24.28 -6.66 21.97
N GLU A 171 -25.23 -6.18 22.79
CA GLU A 171 -26.15 -7.00 23.58
C GLU A 171 -27.40 -7.34 22.78
N GLU A 172 -28.01 -8.46 23.03
CA GLU A 172 -29.30 -8.84 22.42
C GLU A 172 -30.49 -8.13 23.10
N PRO A 173 -31.56 -7.79 22.35
CA PRO A 173 -31.74 -8.04 20.91
C PRO A 173 -30.83 -7.12 20.05
N LEU A 174 -30.22 -7.71 18.99
CA LEU A 174 -29.30 -7.00 18.13
C LEU A 174 -29.93 -5.89 17.28
N LEU A 175 -31.20 -6.04 16.94
CA LEU A 175 -31.96 -5.07 16.17
C LEU A 175 -33.19 -4.63 16.96
N GLY A 176 -33.50 -3.35 16.93
CA GLY A 176 -34.64 -2.77 17.63
C GLY A 176 -34.89 -1.32 17.17
N ASP A 177 -35.64 -0.60 17.99
CA ASP A 177 -35.98 0.80 17.73
C ASP A 177 -34.80 1.75 17.98
N LEU A 178 -34.94 2.98 17.50
CA LEU A 178 -33.97 4.09 17.67
C LEU A 178 -34.41 5.07 18.76
N GLU A 179 -35.41 4.70 19.58
CA GLU A 179 -35.86 5.55 20.67
C GLU A 179 -34.75 5.71 21.73
N TRP A 180 -34.46 6.94 22.09
CA TRP A 180 -33.51 7.32 23.13
C TRP A 180 -34.05 8.51 23.92
N ILE A 181 -33.47 8.77 25.09
CA ILE A 181 -33.88 9.89 25.96
C ILE A 181 -33.43 11.26 25.49
N GLU A 182 -32.46 11.31 24.57
CA GLU A 182 -31.87 12.50 23.98
C GLU A 182 -31.93 12.42 22.45
N PRO A 183 -31.95 13.55 21.73
CA PRO A 183 -31.78 13.54 20.28
C PRO A 183 -30.45 12.95 19.87
N LEU A 184 -30.43 12.09 18.84
CA LEU A 184 -29.21 11.47 18.33
C LEU A 184 -28.43 12.37 17.37
N SER A 185 -29.04 13.48 16.91
CA SER A 185 -28.66 14.22 15.69
C SER A 185 -27.72 15.41 15.89
N ASN A 186 -27.09 15.61 17.04
CA ASN A 186 -26.29 16.81 17.33
C ASN A 186 -24.78 16.53 17.39
N GLY A 187 -24.26 15.68 16.50
CA GLY A 187 -22.81 15.53 16.32
C GLY A 187 -22.22 16.74 15.59
N ILE A 188 -21.21 17.36 16.16
CA ILE A 188 -20.42 18.42 15.50
C ILE A 188 -19.16 17.76 14.97
N PRO A 189 -18.78 17.99 13.70
CA PRO A 189 -17.46 17.59 13.23
C PRO A 189 -16.42 18.37 14.04
N GLU A 190 -15.56 17.66 14.77
CA GLU A 190 -14.38 18.26 15.34
C GLU A 190 -13.32 18.30 14.24
N VAL A 191 -13.13 19.48 13.65
CA VAL A 191 -12.01 19.72 12.73
C VAL A 191 -10.93 20.42 13.57
N GLU A 192 -10.00 19.65 14.12
CA GLU A 192 -8.73 20.23 14.52
C GLU A 192 -7.90 20.47 13.26
N GLU A 193 -7.41 21.71 13.12
CA GLU A 193 -6.35 21.99 12.15
C GLU A 193 -5.11 21.17 12.54
N LYS A 194 -4.69 20.25 11.67
CA LYS A 194 -3.41 19.56 11.86
C LYS A 194 -2.32 20.63 11.87
N ILE A 195 -1.55 20.67 12.94
CA ILE A 195 -0.38 21.54 13.03
C ILE A 195 0.59 21.09 11.94
N GLU A 196 0.78 21.91 10.91
CA GLU A 196 1.79 21.66 9.90
C GLU A 196 3.19 21.75 10.54
N ALA A 197 4.04 20.77 10.26
CA ALA A 197 5.42 20.82 10.70
C ALA A 197 6.11 22.03 10.04
N LEU A 198 6.77 22.86 10.86
CA LEU A 198 7.52 24.01 10.35
C LEU A 198 8.74 23.53 9.56
N ALA A 199 8.92 24.10 8.37
CA ALA A 199 10.15 23.91 7.60
C ALA A 199 11.28 24.70 8.29
N HIS A 200 12.46 24.06 8.36
CA HIS A 200 13.67 24.68 8.87
C HIS A 200 14.70 24.80 7.75
N PRO A 201 15.60 25.80 7.80
CA PRO A 201 16.71 25.89 6.85
C PRO A 201 17.58 24.64 6.87
N LEU A 202 18.16 24.31 5.73
CA LEU A 202 19.15 23.26 5.61
C LEU A 202 20.40 23.61 6.43
N GLY A 203 20.83 22.71 7.32
CA GLY A 203 21.95 22.95 8.23
C GLY A 203 23.30 22.89 7.53
N LYS A 204 23.46 22.00 6.54
CA LYS A 204 24.71 21.84 5.78
C LYS A 204 24.44 21.69 4.29
N PHE A 205 25.24 22.36 3.47
CA PHE A 205 25.24 22.26 2.02
C PHE A 205 26.63 21.89 1.47
N GLU A 206 26.65 21.01 0.49
CA GLU A 206 27.81 20.66 -0.34
C GLU A 206 27.35 20.49 -1.80
N THR A 207 28.21 20.83 -2.75
CA THR A 207 27.86 20.72 -4.18
C THR A 207 27.71 19.29 -4.67
N HIS A 208 28.37 18.31 -4.04
CA HIS A 208 28.28 16.89 -4.34
C HIS A 208 27.27 16.21 -3.41
N GLY A 209 26.01 16.56 -3.56
CA GLY A 209 24.91 15.94 -2.84
C GLY A 209 24.01 15.11 -3.74
N VAL A 210 23.16 14.28 -3.12
CA VAL A 210 22.13 13.48 -3.78
C VAL A 210 20.85 13.45 -2.95
N ILE A 211 19.72 13.26 -3.62
CA ILE A 211 18.42 13.03 -2.99
C ILE A 211 18.01 11.58 -3.25
N LEU A 212 17.88 10.79 -2.19
CA LEU A 212 17.39 9.42 -2.21
C LEU A 212 15.92 9.42 -1.83
N VAL A 213 15.06 8.91 -2.70
CA VAL A 213 13.60 8.93 -2.49
C VAL A 213 13.08 7.52 -2.34
N GLY A 214 12.47 7.22 -1.21
CA GLY A 214 11.80 5.95 -0.99
C GLY A 214 10.52 5.82 -1.80
N HIS A 215 10.05 4.59 -1.99
CA HIS A 215 8.73 4.37 -2.61
C HIS A 215 7.60 4.99 -1.77
N ASP A 216 7.72 4.95 -0.45
CA ASP A 216 6.90 5.70 0.49
C ASP A 216 7.60 7.04 0.82
N ARG A 217 7.06 8.12 0.32
CA ARG A 217 7.59 9.49 0.43
C ARG A 217 7.05 10.29 1.61
N ALA A 218 6.40 9.65 2.58
CA ALA A 218 5.76 10.34 3.71
C ALA A 218 4.80 11.46 3.24
N ALA A 219 4.01 11.20 2.20
CA ALA A 219 3.08 12.12 1.56
C ALA A 219 3.71 13.38 0.93
N ILE A 220 5.04 13.51 0.88
CA ILE A 220 5.73 14.65 0.26
C ILE A 220 5.51 14.61 -1.27
N PRO A 221 4.99 15.69 -1.89
CA PRO A 221 4.74 15.72 -3.32
C PRO A 221 6.05 15.69 -4.13
N MET A 222 6.10 14.88 -5.19
CA MET A 222 7.30 14.75 -6.02
C MET A 222 7.75 16.08 -6.65
N LYS A 223 6.81 16.93 -7.06
CA LYS A 223 7.10 18.28 -7.59
C LYS A 223 7.89 19.18 -6.61
N ASP A 224 7.69 19.00 -5.30
CA ASP A 224 8.42 19.76 -4.30
C ASP A 224 9.84 19.20 -4.11
N ILE A 225 10.00 17.88 -4.24
CA ILE A 225 11.30 17.21 -4.29
C ILE A 225 12.09 17.63 -5.53
N GLU A 226 11.43 17.74 -6.69
CA GLU A 226 12.05 18.22 -7.93
C GLU A 226 12.55 19.67 -7.80
N ARG A 227 11.73 20.55 -7.22
CA ARG A 227 12.12 21.93 -6.96
C ARG A 227 13.31 22.00 -6.00
N LEU A 228 13.32 21.17 -4.96
CA LEU A 228 14.45 21.07 -4.03
C LEU A 228 15.72 20.60 -4.75
N SER A 229 15.62 19.57 -5.61
CA SER A 229 16.72 19.08 -6.44
C SER A 229 17.30 20.17 -7.34
N GLU A 230 16.44 20.96 -7.99
CA GLU A 230 16.87 22.09 -8.83
C GLU A 230 17.59 23.16 -8.03
N ASN A 231 17.09 23.54 -6.84
CA ASN A 231 17.70 24.53 -5.98
C ASN A 231 19.08 24.09 -5.45
N LEU A 232 19.26 22.80 -5.20
CA LEU A 232 20.50 22.23 -4.67
C LEU A 232 21.48 21.79 -5.76
N GLY A 233 21.00 21.52 -6.98
CA GLY A 233 21.77 20.86 -8.04
C GLY A 233 22.12 19.42 -7.71
N TRP A 234 21.26 18.73 -6.95
CA TRP A 234 21.46 17.34 -6.53
C TRP A 234 20.60 16.37 -7.34
N PRO A 235 21.19 15.31 -7.94
CA PRO A 235 20.44 14.28 -8.65
C PRO A 235 19.44 13.56 -7.75
N ILE A 236 18.30 13.17 -8.32
CA ILE A 236 17.26 12.37 -7.64
C ILE A 236 17.44 10.90 -8.00
N LEU A 237 17.53 10.04 -6.99
CA LEU A 237 17.63 8.59 -7.06
C LEU A 237 16.41 8.02 -6.33
N SER A 238 15.46 7.39 -7.03
CA SER A 238 14.21 6.95 -6.44
C SER A 238 14.02 5.44 -6.52
N GLU A 239 13.41 4.85 -5.49
CA GLU A 239 12.88 3.48 -5.52
C GLU A 239 11.66 3.34 -6.44
N ASP A 240 11.03 4.47 -6.81
CA ASP A 240 9.92 4.53 -7.76
C ASP A 240 10.29 5.38 -8.98
N PRO A 241 10.79 4.78 -10.06
CA PRO A 241 11.15 5.50 -11.28
C PRO A 241 9.93 6.12 -12.01
N LEU A 242 8.70 5.67 -11.67
CA LEU A 242 7.47 6.15 -12.29
C LEU A 242 6.91 7.41 -11.61
N SER A 243 7.62 7.94 -10.62
CA SER A 243 7.19 9.12 -9.88
C SER A 243 7.60 10.45 -10.55
N SER A 244 8.63 10.46 -11.40
CA SER A 244 9.10 11.65 -12.12
C SER A 244 10.05 11.31 -13.26
N GLU A 245 10.01 12.10 -14.33
CA GLU A 245 10.97 12.04 -15.44
C GLU A 245 12.37 12.55 -15.05
N LYS A 246 12.49 13.29 -13.93
CA LYS A 246 13.78 13.82 -13.43
C LYS A 246 14.54 12.83 -12.55
N VAL A 247 13.97 11.67 -12.27
CA VAL A 247 14.65 10.59 -11.55
C VAL A 247 15.76 10.01 -12.42
N THR A 248 16.90 9.74 -11.81
CA THR A 248 18.01 9.05 -12.47
C THR A 248 17.58 7.65 -12.90
N PRO A 249 17.58 7.33 -14.22
CA PRO A 249 17.15 6.01 -14.71
C PRO A 249 18.01 4.89 -14.13
N HIS A 250 17.36 3.77 -13.81
CA HIS A 250 18.02 2.53 -13.38
C HIS A 250 18.99 2.71 -12.21
N ALA A 251 18.67 3.57 -11.25
CA ALA A 251 19.55 3.94 -10.14
C ALA A 251 20.06 2.72 -9.36
N SER A 252 19.23 1.70 -9.13
CA SER A 252 19.64 0.46 -8.46
C SER A 252 20.68 -0.35 -9.23
N LEU A 253 20.61 -0.38 -10.55
CA LEU A 253 21.60 -1.03 -11.43
C LEU A 253 22.86 -0.19 -11.56
N LEU A 254 22.73 1.13 -11.73
CA LEU A 254 23.83 2.06 -11.76
C LEU A 254 24.72 1.91 -10.52
N LEU A 255 24.11 1.85 -9.36
CA LEU A 255 24.77 1.75 -8.06
C LEU A 255 25.00 0.31 -7.60
N GLY A 256 24.65 -0.68 -8.40
CA GLY A 256 24.99 -2.08 -8.17
C GLY A 256 26.49 -2.34 -8.20
N ASN A 257 27.23 -1.64 -9.05
CA ASN A 257 28.68 -1.75 -9.21
C ASN A 257 29.43 -0.89 -8.18
N ALA A 258 30.41 -1.50 -7.50
CA ALA A 258 31.19 -0.83 -6.45
C ALA A 258 32.05 0.33 -6.97
N SER A 259 32.65 0.20 -8.17
CA SER A 259 33.50 1.25 -8.76
C SER A 259 32.67 2.48 -9.14
N ARG A 260 31.43 2.28 -9.64
CA ARG A 260 30.52 3.40 -9.92
C ARG A 260 30.02 4.06 -8.65
N ARG A 261 29.71 3.29 -7.59
CA ARG A 261 29.39 3.89 -6.28
C ARG A 261 30.51 4.79 -5.77
N GLU A 262 31.77 4.37 -5.92
CA GLU A 262 32.90 5.19 -5.48
C GLU A 262 33.07 6.42 -6.37
N LEU A 263 32.92 6.30 -7.70
CA LEU A 263 32.96 7.43 -8.65
C LEU A 263 31.87 8.47 -8.36
N LEU A 264 30.68 8.02 -7.99
CA LEU A 264 29.52 8.87 -7.72
C LEU A 264 29.34 9.14 -6.21
N LYS A 265 30.38 8.94 -5.39
CA LYS A 265 30.30 9.08 -3.93
C LYS A 265 29.85 10.47 -3.51
N PRO A 266 28.74 10.59 -2.77
CA PRO A 266 28.22 11.88 -2.33
C PRO A 266 28.91 12.32 -1.05
N LYS A 267 29.05 13.63 -0.86
CA LYS A 267 29.37 14.21 0.43
C LYS A 267 28.14 14.28 1.33
N ILE A 268 26.99 14.62 0.74
CA ILE A 268 25.71 14.68 1.46
C ILE A 268 24.69 13.80 0.74
N ALA A 269 23.95 12.99 1.51
CA ALA A 269 22.78 12.26 1.02
C ALA A 269 21.56 12.68 1.83
N MET A 270 20.53 13.18 1.14
CA MET A 270 19.22 13.46 1.74
C MET A 270 18.28 12.31 1.42
N VAL A 271 17.72 11.69 2.45
CA VAL A 271 16.72 10.61 2.32
C VAL A 271 15.35 11.19 2.57
N ILE A 272 14.44 11.01 1.61
CA ILE A 272 13.03 11.43 1.72
C ILE A 272 12.15 10.18 1.79
N GLY A 273 11.44 10.03 2.90
CA GLY A 273 10.65 8.84 3.19
C GLY A 273 11.53 7.63 3.53
N ARG A 274 11.03 6.41 3.24
CA ARG A 274 11.70 5.16 3.63
C ARG A 274 12.30 4.42 2.45
N LEU A 275 13.61 4.13 2.50
CA LEU A 275 14.30 3.24 1.58
C LEU A 275 14.09 1.78 2.04
N THR A 276 13.07 1.11 1.51
CA THR A 276 12.69 -0.25 1.91
C THR A 276 12.91 -1.31 0.84
N LEU A 277 13.33 -0.92 -0.36
CA LEU A 277 13.40 -1.80 -1.52
C LEU A 277 14.84 -2.04 -1.99
N SER A 278 15.59 -0.97 -2.22
CA SER A 278 16.86 -1.02 -2.93
C SER A 278 18.06 -1.23 -2.03
N ARG A 279 18.69 -2.42 -2.14
CA ARG A 279 19.96 -2.67 -1.45
C ARG A 279 21.09 -1.79 -1.97
N SER A 280 21.09 -1.49 -3.27
CA SER A 280 22.12 -0.65 -3.90
C SER A 280 22.05 0.79 -3.39
N LEU A 281 20.82 1.36 -3.28
CA LEU A 281 20.63 2.71 -2.73
C LEU A 281 21.02 2.76 -1.25
N ASN A 282 20.67 1.75 -0.45
CA ASN A 282 21.08 1.68 0.96
C ASN A 282 22.61 1.60 1.10
N SER A 283 23.28 0.72 0.31
CA SER A 283 24.75 0.64 0.31
C SER A 283 25.42 1.91 -0.18
N TYR A 284 24.75 2.67 -1.05
CA TYR A 284 25.24 3.95 -1.53
C TYR A 284 25.06 5.06 -0.48
N LEU A 285 23.95 5.06 0.25
CA LEU A 285 23.72 5.95 1.39
C LEU A 285 24.82 5.82 2.45
N ASP A 286 25.33 4.60 2.66
CA ASP A 286 26.43 4.35 3.62
C ASP A 286 27.75 5.04 3.25
N LEU A 287 27.94 5.45 1.99
CA LEU A 287 29.14 6.17 1.55
C LEU A 287 29.08 7.68 1.81
N ALA A 288 27.91 8.22 2.12
CA ALA A 288 27.73 9.65 2.38
C ALA A 288 28.45 10.06 3.68
N GLU A 289 29.14 11.20 3.64
CA GLU A 289 29.82 11.77 4.82
C GLU A 289 28.83 12.45 5.78
N TYR A 290 27.68 12.91 5.26
CA TYR A 290 26.63 13.57 6.01
C TYR A 290 25.27 13.12 5.50
N LYS A 291 24.37 12.74 6.40
CA LYS A 291 23.08 12.18 6.07
C LYS A 291 21.95 13.04 6.64
N ILE A 292 21.02 13.43 5.77
CA ILE A 292 19.84 14.21 6.10
C ILE A 292 18.62 13.31 5.95
N ILE A 293 17.80 13.20 6.96
CA ILE A 293 16.55 12.40 6.94
C ILE A 293 15.37 13.36 6.92
N VAL A 294 14.45 13.14 6.00
CA VAL A 294 13.22 13.93 5.85
C VAL A 294 12.00 13.01 5.92
N ASP A 295 11.36 12.96 7.07
CA ASP A 295 10.13 12.20 7.29
C ASP A 295 9.47 12.61 8.62
N LEU A 296 8.13 12.61 8.68
CA LEU A 296 7.38 12.85 9.92
C LEU A 296 7.56 11.74 10.96
N ARG A 297 7.90 10.52 10.53
CA ARG A 297 7.99 9.29 11.35
C ARG A 297 9.41 9.00 11.83
N ILE A 298 10.17 9.98 12.19
CA ILE A 298 11.62 9.91 12.45
C ILE A 298 12.05 8.71 13.28
N ALA A 299 11.29 8.35 14.31
CA ALA A 299 11.67 7.26 15.22
C ALA A 299 11.73 5.88 14.54
N GLU A 300 11.08 5.71 13.39
CA GLU A 300 10.90 4.42 12.72
C GLU A 300 11.59 4.29 11.37
N ILE A 301 12.10 5.39 10.80
CA ILE A 301 12.55 5.41 9.40
C ILE A 301 14.06 5.38 9.20
N ASP A 302 14.84 5.75 10.19
CA ASP A 302 16.31 5.65 10.13
C ASP A 302 16.77 4.34 10.78
N THR A 303 16.76 3.26 10.00
CA THR A 303 17.11 1.92 10.47
C THR A 303 18.54 1.81 11.00
N ALA A 304 19.46 2.61 10.47
CA ALA A 304 20.85 2.65 10.91
C ALA A 304 21.08 3.64 12.05
N ARG A 305 20.09 4.49 12.36
CA ARG A 305 20.20 5.62 13.30
C ARG A 305 21.44 6.47 13.02
N SER A 306 21.65 6.76 11.72
CA SER A 306 22.85 7.40 11.21
C SER A 306 22.59 8.79 10.62
N GLY A 307 21.39 9.33 10.78
CA GLY A 307 21.04 10.68 10.33
C GLY A 307 21.76 11.73 11.16
N ASP A 308 22.53 12.59 10.49
CA ASP A 308 23.24 13.73 11.11
C ASP A 308 22.29 14.93 11.27
N GLU A 309 21.30 15.04 10.39
CA GLU A 309 20.30 16.11 10.37
C GLU A 309 18.93 15.53 10.06
N ILE A 310 17.89 16.01 10.75
CA ILE A 310 16.55 15.46 10.66
C ILE A 310 15.54 16.58 10.44
N HIS A 311 14.64 16.37 9.46
CA HIS A 311 13.54 17.28 9.15
C HIS A 311 12.22 16.53 9.14
N LEU A 312 11.18 17.12 9.72
CA LEU A 312 9.82 16.59 9.67
C LEU A 312 9.12 16.84 8.33
N THR A 313 9.58 17.84 7.60
CA THR A 313 9.14 18.22 6.26
C THR A 313 10.34 18.66 5.44
N LEU A 314 10.14 18.97 4.14
CA LEU A 314 11.25 19.44 3.30
C LEU A 314 11.90 20.69 3.89
N PRO A 315 13.24 20.76 3.95
CA PRO A 315 13.93 21.96 4.41
C PRO A 315 13.70 23.13 3.47
N GLU A 316 13.72 24.35 4.03
CA GLU A 316 13.75 25.58 3.25
C GLU A 316 15.12 25.75 2.61
N VAL A 317 15.15 25.81 1.28
CA VAL A 317 16.38 25.97 0.51
C VAL A 317 16.21 27.06 -0.53
N THR A 318 17.08 28.07 -0.47
CA THR A 318 17.28 29.02 -1.57
C THR A 318 18.22 28.42 -2.62
N PRO A 319 18.16 28.87 -3.90
CA PRO A 319 19.08 28.37 -4.93
C PRO A 319 20.54 28.47 -4.51
N GLN A 320 21.25 27.36 -4.62
CA GLN A 320 22.67 27.24 -4.24
C GLN A 320 23.59 27.30 -5.46
N LYS A 321 24.89 27.41 -5.22
CA LYS A 321 25.90 27.28 -6.28
C LYS A 321 25.97 25.81 -6.71
N ILE A 322 25.54 25.53 -7.93
CA ILE A 322 25.50 24.18 -8.51
C ILE A 322 26.86 23.83 -9.10
N ASP A 323 27.29 22.57 -8.95
CA ASP A 323 28.38 21.98 -9.74
C ASP A 323 27.79 21.23 -10.96
N PRO A 324 27.85 21.80 -12.18
CA PRO A 324 27.27 21.16 -13.34
C PRO A 324 27.96 19.85 -13.73
N GLU A 325 29.24 19.68 -13.39
CA GLU A 325 29.99 18.45 -13.72
C GLU A 325 29.52 17.28 -12.85
N TRP A 326 29.14 17.55 -11.60
CA TRP A 326 28.51 16.55 -10.74
C TRP A 326 27.19 16.00 -11.34
N VAL A 327 26.30 16.90 -11.76
CA VAL A 327 25.03 16.51 -12.40
C VAL A 327 25.28 15.76 -13.71
N LYS A 328 26.18 16.26 -14.57
CA LYS A 328 26.53 15.61 -15.84
C LYS A 328 27.11 14.21 -15.65
N LEU A 329 27.84 13.98 -14.57
CA LEU A 329 28.41 12.68 -14.26
C LEU A 329 27.31 11.64 -14.06
N PHE A 330 26.22 11.97 -13.34
CA PHE A 330 25.06 11.09 -13.19
C PHE A 330 24.34 10.87 -14.51
N VAL A 331 24.07 11.94 -15.25
CA VAL A 331 23.38 11.84 -16.56
C VAL A 331 24.17 10.95 -17.52
N LYS A 332 25.48 11.10 -17.60
CA LYS A 332 26.33 10.26 -18.46
C LYS A 332 26.31 8.80 -18.03
N SER A 333 26.57 8.56 -16.74
CA SER A 333 26.64 7.20 -16.19
C SER A 333 25.31 6.46 -16.32
N SER A 334 24.18 7.15 -16.09
CA SER A 334 22.85 6.53 -16.23
C SER A 334 22.48 6.29 -17.69
N ALA A 335 22.87 7.15 -18.62
CA ALA A 335 22.64 6.95 -20.06
C ALA A 335 23.38 5.70 -20.60
N GLU A 336 24.61 5.47 -20.13
CA GLU A 336 25.37 4.25 -20.48
C GLU A 336 24.64 2.98 -19.99
N ILE A 337 24.13 2.98 -18.75
CA ILE A 337 23.35 1.89 -18.18
C ILE A 337 22.03 1.70 -18.95
N HIS A 338 21.31 2.79 -19.21
CA HIS A 338 20.03 2.75 -19.92
C HIS A 338 20.15 2.06 -21.29
N ASN A 339 21.16 2.40 -22.08
CA ASN A 339 21.37 1.78 -23.40
C ASN A 339 21.66 0.27 -23.30
N LYS A 340 22.45 -0.16 -22.32
CA LYS A 340 22.72 -1.57 -22.07
C LYS A 340 21.46 -2.31 -21.61
N VAL A 341 20.70 -1.73 -20.67
CA VAL A 341 19.44 -2.29 -20.17
C VAL A 341 18.44 -2.50 -21.32
N LEU A 342 18.22 -1.49 -22.17
CA LEU A 342 17.30 -1.61 -23.31
C LEU A 342 17.68 -2.74 -24.27
N ALA A 343 18.97 -3.07 -24.42
CA ALA A 343 19.41 -4.20 -25.24
C ALA A 343 18.92 -5.54 -24.69
N HIS A 344 18.87 -5.71 -23.37
CA HIS A 344 18.39 -6.92 -22.71
C HIS A 344 16.86 -7.04 -22.67
N LEU A 345 16.11 -5.94 -22.79
CA LEU A 345 14.64 -5.93 -22.71
C LEU A 345 13.93 -6.30 -24.03
N LYS A 346 14.66 -6.68 -25.07
CA LYS A 346 14.10 -7.04 -26.39
C LYS A 346 13.49 -8.44 -26.45
N SER A 347 13.86 -9.32 -25.52
CA SER A 347 13.43 -10.72 -25.48
C SER A 347 12.42 -10.95 -24.36
N TRP A 348 11.53 -11.92 -24.57
CA TRP A 348 10.54 -12.31 -23.56
C TRP A 348 11.19 -12.76 -22.27
N SER A 349 11.04 -11.96 -21.21
CA SER A 349 11.62 -12.17 -19.88
C SER A 349 10.84 -11.37 -18.85
N GLU A 350 10.97 -11.69 -17.56
CA GLU A 350 10.26 -10.96 -16.50
C GLU A 350 10.56 -9.44 -16.55
N PRO A 351 11.82 -8.98 -16.60
CA PRO A 351 12.14 -7.56 -16.75
C PRO A 351 11.52 -6.92 -18.00
N ALA A 352 11.57 -7.60 -19.15
CA ALA A 352 11.03 -7.08 -20.40
C ALA A 352 9.51 -6.97 -20.36
N VAL A 353 8.81 -7.97 -19.81
CA VAL A 353 7.35 -7.97 -19.64
C VAL A 353 6.89 -6.82 -18.74
N VAL A 354 7.57 -6.61 -17.61
CA VAL A 354 7.20 -5.54 -16.68
C VAL A 354 7.48 -4.16 -17.29
N ASN A 355 8.64 -3.97 -17.95
CA ASN A 355 8.96 -2.72 -18.64
C ASN A 355 7.97 -2.43 -19.78
N GLU A 356 7.66 -3.42 -20.63
CA GLU A 356 6.69 -3.29 -21.72
C GLU A 356 5.31 -2.92 -21.17
N PHE A 357 4.85 -3.62 -20.12
CA PHE A 357 3.58 -3.31 -19.49
C PHE A 357 3.50 -1.85 -19.05
N VAL A 358 4.48 -1.41 -18.26
CA VAL A 358 4.51 -0.06 -17.72
C VAL A 358 4.62 0.99 -18.81
N SER A 359 5.44 0.77 -19.85
CA SER A 359 5.66 1.74 -20.93
C SER A 359 4.41 1.99 -21.78
N GLN A 360 3.51 1.01 -21.87
CA GLN A 360 2.28 1.11 -22.67
C GLN A 360 1.05 1.56 -21.89
N LEU A 361 1.15 1.76 -20.57
CA LEU A 361 0.03 2.26 -19.78
C LEU A 361 -0.35 3.67 -20.22
N PRO A 362 -1.67 3.95 -20.41
CA PRO A 362 -2.12 5.29 -20.71
C PRO A 362 -1.77 6.23 -19.54
N GLY A 363 -1.45 7.48 -19.86
CA GLY A 363 -1.25 8.52 -18.86
C GLY A 363 -2.48 8.71 -17.97
N GLU A 364 -2.28 9.28 -16.80
CA GLU A 364 -3.31 9.50 -15.76
C GLU A 364 -3.96 8.19 -15.23
N SER A 365 -3.28 7.05 -15.42
CA SER A 365 -3.71 5.77 -14.86
C SER A 365 -3.12 5.55 -13.47
N ALA A 366 -3.84 4.77 -12.64
CA ALA A 366 -3.31 4.22 -11.41
C ALA A 366 -2.59 2.89 -11.69
N LEU A 367 -1.46 2.66 -11.05
CA LEU A 367 -0.70 1.41 -11.11
C LEU A 367 -0.45 0.87 -9.70
N PHE A 368 -0.98 -0.30 -9.39
CA PHE A 368 -0.59 -1.05 -8.20
C PHE A 368 0.53 -2.03 -8.51
N VAL A 369 1.60 -1.98 -7.72
CA VAL A 369 2.78 -2.84 -7.87
C VAL A 369 2.92 -3.77 -6.67
N ALA A 370 2.81 -5.08 -6.91
CA ALA A 370 2.96 -6.08 -5.85
C ALA A 370 4.42 -6.22 -5.41
N SER A 371 4.58 -6.64 -4.17
CA SER A 371 5.87 -6.99 -3.58
C SER A 371 6.57 -8.15 -4.31
N SER A 372 7.77 -8.50 -3.87
CA SER A 372 8.64 -9.53 -4.45
C SER A 372 9.32 -9.08 -5.76
N ARG A 373 9.19 -9.81 -6.89
CA ARG A 373 9.86 -9.47 -8.16
C ARG A 373 9.25 -8.24 -8.86
N PRO A 374 7.94 -8.10 -9.01
CA PRO A 374 7.36 -7.01 -9.81
C PRO A 374 7.88 -5.62 -9.47
N ILE A 375 7.91 -5.26 -8.18
CA ILE A 375 8.37 -3.94 -7.75
C ILE A 375 9.87 -3.74 -7.99
N ARG A 376 10.68 -4.81 -7.87
CA ARG A 376 12.12 -4.76 -8.15
C ARG A 376 12.42 -4.65 -9.63
N ASP A 377 11.59 -5.27 -10.46
CA ASP A 377 11.74 -5.17 -11.91
C ASP A 377 11.35 -3.78 -12.40
N ILE A 378 10.33 -3.14 -11.82
CA ILE A 378 10.02 -1.73 -12.09
C ILE A 378 11.17 -0.82 -11.64
N GLU A 379 11.63 -0.94 -10.40
CA GLU A 379 12.74 -0.14 -9.88
C GLU A 379 13.98 -0.21 -10.78
N SER A 380 14.32 -1.43 -11.22
CA SER A 380 15.56 -1.68 -11.95
C SER A 380 15.44 -1.40 -13.44
N PHE A 381 14.29 -1.68 -14.07
CA PHE A 381 14.18 -1.76 -15.52
C PHE A 381 13.19 -0.77 -16.14
N ALA A 382 12.27 -0.15 -15.38
CA ALA A 382 11.36 0.81 -15.95
C ALA A 382 12.07 2.12 -16.32
N THR A 383 11.66 2.71 -17.45
CA THR A 383 12.08 4.05 -17.83
C THR A 383 11.29 5.08 -17.01
N PRO A 384 11.94 6.13 -16.48
CA PRO A 384 11.27 7.19 -15.74
C PRO A 384 10.12 7.83 -16.50
N ARG A 385 9.01 8.07 -15.80
CA ARG A 385 7.84 8.80 -16.29
C ARG A 385 7.09 9.44 -15.11
N SER A 386 6.22 10.41 -15.38
CA SER A 386 5.55 11.21 -14.34
C SER A 386 4.02 11.21 -14.45
N ASP A 387 3.47 10.47 -15.40
CA ASP A 387 2.04 10.50 -15.74
C ASP A 387 1.26 9.30 -15.20
N LEU A 388 1.84 8.52 -14.27
CA LEU A 388 1.18 7.45 -13.54
C LEU A 388 1.09 7.77 -12.05
N GLU A 389 -0.01 7.36 -11.42
CA GLU A 389 -0.11 7.35 -9.96
C GLU A 389 0.20 5.94 -9.44
N THR A 390 1.38 5.76 -8.84
CA THR A 390 1.87 4.46 -8.38
C THR A 390 1.46 4.17 -6.94
N PHE A 391 1.08 2.92 -6.69
CA PHE A 391 0.71 2.39 -5.39
C PHE A 391 1.41 1.06 -5.13
N ALA A 392 1.75 0.80 -3.88
CA ALA A 392 2.26 -0.50 -3.44
C ALA A 392 2.01 -0.69 -1.93
N ASN A 393 1.99 -1.94 -1.49
CA ASN A 393 2.02 -2.28 -0.07
C ASN A 393 3.49 -2.37 0.37
N ARG A 394 4.03 -1.26 0.89
CA ARG A 394 5.44 -1.14 1.29
C ARG A 394 5.65 -1.00 2.80
N GLY A 395 4.58 -1.03 3.58
CA GLY A 395 4.68 -1.05 5.04
C GLY A 395 5.48 -2.25 5.51
N LEU A 396 4.99 -3.44 5.21
CA LEU A 396 5.67 -4.71 5.49
C LEU A 396 6.01 -5.52 4.23
N ALA A 397 5.58 -5.04 3.07
CA ALA A 397 5.87 -5.65 1.77
C ALA A 397 5.40 -7.12 1.65
N GLY A 398 4.25 -7.46 2.24
CA GLY A 398 3.62 -8.77 2.14
C GLY A 398 3.15 -9.11 0.73
N ILE A 399 2.96 -10.41 0.46
CA ILE A 399 2.32 -10.89 -0.77
C ILE A 399 0.81 -11.08 -0.61
N ASP A 400 0.30 -10.92 0.60
CA ASP A 400 -1.10 -10.98 0.98
C ASP A 400 -1.88 -9.72 0.56
N GLY A 401 -3.16 -9.86 0.28
CA GLY A 401 -4.07 -8.75 0.01
C GLY A 401 -3.79 -7.89 -1.22
N ASN A 402 -2.93 -8.34 -2.15
CA ASN A 402 -2.52 -7.51 -3.29
C ASN A 402 -3.66 -7.26 -4.29
N ILE A 403 -4.47 -8.27 -4.61
CA ILE A 403 -5.63 -8.12 -5.49
C ILE A 403 -6.68 -7.24 -4.81
N SER A 404 -6.93 -7.48 -3.53
CA SER A 404 -7.91 -6.72 -2.74
C SER A 404 -7.51 -5.25 -2.64
N THR A 405 -6.23 -4.93 -2.38
CA THR A 405 -5.73 -3.56 -2.36
C THR A 405 -5.86 -2.90 -3.73
N ALA A 406 -5.46 -3.59 -4.81
CA ALA A 406 -5.60 -3.08 -6.18
C ALA A 406 -7.07 -2.81 -6.54
N THR A 407 -7.99 -3.68 -6.12
CA THR A 407 -9.44 -3.50 -6.29
C THR A 407 -9.94 -2.27 -5.54
N GLY A 408 -9.47 -2.05 -4.30
CA GLY A 408 -9.82 -0.87 -3.51
C GLY A 408 -9.34 0.43 -4.15
N ILE A 409 -8.14 0.43 -4.74
CA ILE A 409 -7.63 1.56 -5.52
C ILE A 409 -8.52 1.81 -6.74
N ALA A 410 -8.86 0.75 -7.47
CA ALA A 410 -9.66 0.81 -8.69
C ALA A 410 -11.08 1.35 -8.47
N LEU A 411 -11.67 1.14 -7.29
CA LEU A 411 -12.96 1.75 -6.92
C LEU A 411 -12.92 3.28 -6.82
N ASN A 412 -11.72 3.87 -6.73
CA ASN A 412 -11.50 5.31 -6.58
C ASN A 412 -10.73 5.93 -7.76
N ARG A 413 -10.46 5.18 -8.81
CA ARG A 413 -9.75 5.63 -10.01
C ARG A 413 -10.50 5.18 -11.27
N LYS A 414 -10.41 5.99 -12.32
CA LYS A 414 -11.12 5.69 -13.58
C LYS A 414 -10.53 4.49 -14.32
N LYS A 415 -9.21 4.31 -14.23
CA LYS A 415 -8.50 3.22 -14.88
C LYS A 415 -7.33 2.78 -14.00
N THR A 416 -7.32 1.52 -13.63
CA THR A 416 -6.30 0.96 -12.74
C THR A 416 -5.67 -0.26 -13.38
N PHE A 417 -4.37 -0.35 -13.22
CA PHE A 417 -3.56 -1.49 -13.60
C PHE A 417 -2.87 -2.06 -12.37
N ALA A 418 -2.60 -3.36 -12.39
CA ALA A 418 -1.81 -4.01 -11.35
C ALA A 418 -0.80 -4.96 -11.97
N VAL A 419 0.39 -5.08 -11.40
CA VAL A 419 1.37 -6.10 -11.74
C VAL A 419 1.70 -6.94 -10.52
N ILE A 420 1.46 -8.25 -10.61
CA ILE A 420 1.46 -9.19 -9.49
C ILE A 420 2.17 -10.48 -9.92
N GLY A 421 2.95 -11.12 -9.04
CA GLY A 421 3.46 -12.47 -9.26
C GLY A 421 2.39 -13.55 -9.02
N ASP A 422 2.57 -14.74 -9.58
CA ASP A 422 1.63 -15.85 -9.48
C ASP A 422 1.35 -16.29 -8.03
N LEU A 423 2.36 -16.41 -7.16
CA LEU A 423 2.13 -16.75 -5.75
C LEU A 423 1.35 -15.66 -5.01
N ALA A 424 1.62 -14.40 -5.29
CA ALA A 424 0.87 -13.29 -4.68
C ALA A 424 -0.58 -13.26 -5.20
N PHE A 425 -0.81 -13.59 -6.48
CA PHE A 425 -2.14 -13.75 -7.04
C PHE A 425 -2.91 -14.88 -6.36
N LEU A 426 -2.31 -16.06 -6.24
CA LEU A 426 -2.93 -17.22 -5.58
C LEU A 426 -3.18 -16.98 -4.08
N HIS A 427 -2.32 -16.20 -3.44
CA HIS A 427 -2.45 -15.87 -2.02
C HIS A 427 -3.68 -15.01 -1.71
N ASP A 428 -4.10 -14.16 -2.64
CA ASP A 428 -5.24 -13.24 -2.46
C ASP A 428 -6.33 -13.42 -3.54
N VAL A 429 -6.50 -14.62 -4.05
CA VAL A 429 -7.47 -14.90 -5.12
C VAL A 429 -8.91 -14.53 -4.74
N ASN A 430 -9.27 -14.60 -3.44
CA ASN A 430 -10.57 -14.16 -2.94
C ASN A 430 -10.81 -12.64 -3.13
N GLY A 431 -9.78 -11.85 -3.38
CA GLY A 431 -9.91 -10.46 -3.81
C GLY A 431 -10.66 -10.26 -5.13
N LEU A 432 -10.74 -11.33 -5.97
CA LEU A 432 -11.54 -11.36 -7.19
C LEU A 432 -13.04 -11.61 -6.96
N LEU A 433 -13.43 -12.04 -5.76
CA LEU A 433 -14.81 -12.40 -5.46
C LEU A 433 -15.66 -11.15 -5.21
N LEU A 434 -16.37 -10.74 -6.24
CA LEU A 434 -17.32 -9.63 -6.19
C LEU A 434 -18.75 -10.13 -6.30
N GLY A 435 -19.61 -9.68 -5.39
CA GLY A 435 -21.04 -9.95 -5.47
C GLY A 435 -21.67 -9.28 -6.71
N PRO A 436 -22.83 -9.77 -7.17
CA PRO A 436 -23.48 -9.25 -8.37
C PRO A 436 -24.01 -7.82 -8.23
N GLU A 437 -24.24 -7.35 -7.00
CA GLU A 437 -24.69 -5.98 -6.71
C GLU A 437 -23.52 -5.03 -6.37
N GLU A 438 -22.30 -5.55 -6.31
CA GLU A 438 -21.11 -4.76 -6.01
C GLU A 438 -20.66 -3.94 -7.21
N VAL A 439 -20.14 -2.76 -6.94
CA VAL A 439 -19.51 -1.92 -7.97
C VAL A 439 -18.33 -2.67 -8.59
N GLN A 440 -18.37 -2.83 -9.91
CA GLN A 440 -17.29 -3.45 -10.68
C GLN A 440 -16.26 -2.38 -11.05
N PRO A 441 -15.04 -2.41 -10.50
CA PRO A 441 -14.01 -1.44 -10.87
C PRO A 441 -13.34 -1.82 -12.19
N ASP A 442 -12.84 -0.83 -12.93
CA ASP A 442 -12.01 -1.05 -14.12
C ASP A 442 -10.57 -1.35 -13.72
N LEU A 443 -10.22 -2.63 -13.67
CA LEU A 443 -8.92 -3.13 -13.20
C LEU A 443 -8.34 -4.17 -14.16
N ILE A 444 -7.14 -3.90 -14.67
CA ILE A 444 -6.37 -4.85 -15.48
C ILE A 444 -5.22 -5.39 -14.63
N ILE A 445 -5.20 -6.69 -14.39
CA ILE A 445 -4.16 -7.36 -13.60
C ILE A 445 -3.22 -8.11 -14.55
N LEU A 446 -1.96 -7.69 -14.62
CA LEU A 446 -0.89 -8.49 -15.20
C LEU A 446 -0.35 -9.45 -14.14
N VAL A 447 -0.42 -10.74 -14.40
CA VAL A 447 0.22 -11.76 -13.58
C VAL A 447 1.47 -12.27 -14.28
N VAL A 448 2.63 -12.02 -13.69
CA VAL A 448 3.91 -12.59 -14.13
C VAL A 448 4.00 -13.99 -13.55
N SER A 449 3.78 -15.01 -14.39
CA SER A 449 3.65 -16.41 -13.97
C SER A 449 4.88 -17.23 -14.36
N ASN A 450 5.68 -17.57 -13.37
CA ASN A 450 6.89 -18.40 -13.51
C ASN A 450 6.80 -19.72 -12.72
N ASP A 451 5.59 -20.10 -12.31
CA ASP A 451 5.28 -21.29 -11.52
C ASP A 451 6.00 -21.31 -10.16
N GLY A 452 5.98 -20.17 -9.43
CA GLY A 452 6.40 -20.17 -8.03
C GLY A 452 7.28 -19.01 -7.55
N GLY A 453 8.13 -19.28 -6.55
CA GLY A 453 8.93 -18.30 -5.83
C GLY A 453 10.20 -17.84 -6.56
N GLY A 454 10.06 -17.21 -7.74
CA GLY A 454 11.19 -16.77 -8.58
C GLY A 454 12.22 -15.87 -7.88
N ILE A 455 11.81 -15.08 -6.91
CA ILE A 455 12.76 -14.26 -6.14
C ILE A 455 13.81 -15.09 -5.41
N PHE A 456 13.46 -16.28 -4.90
CA PHE A 456 14.38 -17.12 -4.14
C PHE A 456 15.51 -17.69 -5.00
N SER A 457 15.30 -17.83 -6.32
CA SER A 457 16.35 -18.24 -7.26
C SER A 457 17.48 -17.20 -7.40
N THR A 458 17.26 -15.96 -6.92
CA THR A 458 18.27 -14.90 -6.91
C THR A 458 18.93 -14.69 -5.53
N LEU A 459 18.58 -15.50 -4.55
CA LEU A 459 19.05 -15.37 -3.16
C LEU A 459 20.03 -16.50 -2.78
N PRO A 460 20.80 -16.36 -1.69
CA PRO A 460 21.84 -17.33 -1.28
C PRO A 460 21.34 -18.76 -1.06
N GLN A 461 20.07 -18.97 -0.76
CA GLN A 461 19.47 -20.29 -0.58
C GLN A 461 19.25 -21.05 -1.88
N ASN A 462 19.49 -20.44 -3.06
CA ASN A 462 19.38 -21.14 -4.32
C ASN A 462 20.36 -22.32 -4.38
N GLY A 463 19.86 -23.49 -4.78
CA GLY A 463 20.65 -24.73 -4.90
C GLY A 463 20.78 -25.54 -3.62
N VAL A 464 20.20 -25.12 -2.46
CA VAL A 464 20.17 -26.00 -1.28
C VAL A 464 19.26 -27.21 -1.52
N ALA A 465 19.54 -28.30 -0.82
CA ALA A 465 18.70 -29.52 -0.92
C ALA A 465 17.23 -29.18 -0.52
N GLY A 466 16.28 -29.60 -1.37
CA GLY A 466 14.86 -29.31 -1.16
C GLY A 466 14.41 -27.91 -1.58
N PHE A 467 15.26 -27.13 -2.22
CA PHE A 467 14.97 -25.75 -2.67
C PHE A 467 13.63 -25.62 -3.40
N GLU A 468 13.38 -26.46 -4.41
CA GLU A 468 12.14 -26.40 -5.20
C GLU A 468 10.88 -26.60 -4.36
N ARG A 469 10.94 -27.53 -3.41
CA ARG A 469 9.79 -27.81 -2.53
C ARG A 469 9.54 -26.72 -1.51
N ILE A 470 10.61 -26.12 -0.96
CA ILE A 470 10.51 -25.23 0.23
C ILE A 470 10.45 -23.77 -0.18
N PHE A 471 11.20 -23.37 -1.20
CA PHE A 471 11.33 -21.97 -1.66
C PHE A 471 10.75 -21.76 -3.06
N GLY A 472 11.03 -22.65 -4.00
CA GLY A 472 10.48 -22.61 -5.36
C GLY A 472 8.96 -22.73 -5.35
N THR A 473 8.44 -23.62 -4.51
CA THR A 473 6.98 -23.86 -4.31
C THR A 473 6.19 -23.87 -5.62
N PRO A 474 6.56 -24.74 -6.61
CA PRO A 474 5.82 -24.81 -7.86
C PRO A 474 4.38 -25.22 -7.60
N HIS A 475 3.44 -24.47 -8.17
CA HIS A 475 2.02 -24.71 -7.92
C HIS A 475 1.33 -25.52 -9.03
N GLY A 476 1.88 -25.55 -10.25
CA GLY A 476 1.35 -26.30 -11.39
C GLY A 476 -0.09 -25.93 -11.78
N ARG A 477 -0.54 -24.71 -11.51
CA ARG A 477 -1.90 -24.24 -11.80
C ARG A 477 -1.90 -23.26 -12.97
N SER A 478 -2.92 -23.33 -13.83
CA SER A 478 -3.20 -22.26 -14.77
C SER A 478 -3.85 -21.09 -14.02
N ILE A 479 -3.14 -19.98 -13.93
CA ILE A 479 -3.66 -18.75 -13.32
C ILE A 479 -4.89 -18.24 -14.07
N ALA A 480 -4.91 -18.40 -15.40
CA ALA A 480 -6.07 -18.02 -16.21
C ALA A 480 -7.31 -18.81 -15.81
N GLN A 481 -7.22 -20.15 -15.68
CA GLN A 481 -8.34 -20.97 -15.23
C GLN A 481 -8.78 -20.64 -13.79
N VAL A 482 -7.85 -20.29 -12.92
CA VAL A 482 -8.18 -19.82 -11.57
C VAL A 482 -8.99 -18.53 -11.64
N ALA A 483 -8.58 -17.53 -12.41
CA ALA A 483 -9.34 -16.28 -12.58
C ALA A 483 -10.73 -16.54 -13.18
N GLU A 484 -10.81 -17.38 -14.22
CA GLU A 484 -12.07 -17.75 -14.88
C GLU A 484 -13.05 -18.46 -13.92
N SER A 485 -12.55 -19.24 -12.96
CA SER A 485 -13.39 -19.87 -11.94
C SER A 485 -14.09 -18.86 -11.01
N TYR A 486 -13.58 -17.63 -10.92
CA TYR A 486 -14.21 -16.49 -10.24
C TYR A 486 -15.06 -15.63 -11.19
N GLY A 487 -15.26 -16.08 -12.44
CA GLY A 487 -15.99 -15.32 -13.46
C GLY A 487 -15.21 -14.14 -14.05
N ILE A 488 -13.90 -14.08 -13.83
CA ILE A 488 -13.04 -13.00 -14.32
C ILE A 488 -12.39 -13.41 -15.64
N PRO A 489 -12.59 -12.65 -16.74
CA PRO A 489 -11.95 -12.93 -18.03
C PRO A 489 -10.42 -12.94 -17.90
N ALA A 490 -9.77 -13.99 -18.44
CA ALA A 490 -8.34 -14.13 -18.39
C ALA A 490 -7.77 -14.54 -19.75
N ILE A 491 -6.53 -14.14 -20.04
CA ILE A 491 -5.80 -14.52 -21.26
C ILE A 491 -4.33 -14.74 -20.97
N GLU A 492 -3.77 -15.81 -21.53
CA GLU A 492 -2.34 -16.10 -21.47
C GLU A 492 -1.61 -15.47 -22.65
N VAL A 493 -0.45 -14.88 -22.40
CA VAL A 493 0.44 -14.29 -23.41
C VAL A 493 1.88 -14.79 -23.23
N ARG A 494 2.63 -14.84 -24.35
CA ARG A 494 4.02 -15.36 -24.39
C ARG A 494 4.96 -14.49 -25.23
N THR A 495 4.51 -13.32 -25.67
CA THR A 495 5.32 -12.36 -26.44
C THR A 495 4.98 -10.93 -26.04
N LEU A 496 5.93 -10.01 -26.19
CA LEU A 496 5.74 -8.58 -25.90
C LEU A 496 4.64 -7.98 -26.79
N GLU A 497 4.59 -8.38 -28.08
CA GLU A 497 3.55 -7.93 -29.00
C GLU A 497 2.14 -8.35 -28.54
N ALA A 498 1.97 -9.62 -28.14
CA ALA A 498 0.69 -10.12 -27.63
C ALA A 498 0.30 -9.38 -26.32
N LEU A 499 1.27 -9.09 -25.46
CA LEU A 499 1.06 -8.32 -24.23
C LEU A 499 0.55 -6.91 -24.56
N GLY A 500 1.26 -6.20 -25.45
CA GLY A 500 0.87 -4.84 -25.88
C GLY A 500 -0.53 -4.80 -26.47
N ALA A 501 -0.88 -5.75 -27.34
CA ALA A 501 -2.21 -5.88 -27.90
C ALA A 501 -3.31 -6.07 -26.82
N GLN A 502 -2.99 -6.74 -25.72
CA GLN A 502 -3.93 -6.90 -24.61
C GLN A 502 -4.03 -5.63 -23.77
N ILE A 503 -2.95 -4.91 -23.50
CA ILE A 503 -2.98 -3.64 -22.76
C ILE A 503 -3.85 -2.61 -23.47
N ALA A 504 -3.73 -2.53 -24.80
CA ALA A 504 -4.46 -1.57 -25.62
C ALA A 504 -5.98 -1.83 -25.72
N ARG A 505 -6.47 -3.02 -25.29
CA ARG A 505 -7.90 -3.32 -25.36
C ARG A 505 -8.66 -2.54 -24.29
N ASP A 506 -9.64 -1.78 -24.73
CA ASP A 506 -10.59 -1.16 -23.81
C ASP A 506 -11.52 -2.23 -23.23
N THR A 507 -11.58 -2.28 -21.93
CA THR A 507 -12.41 -3.26 -21.18
C THR A 507 -12.99 -2.58 -19.95
N LYS A 508 -14.24 -2.96 -19.65
CA LYS A 508 -14.88 -2.61 -18.38
C LYS A 508 -14.79 -3.80 -17.41
N GLY A 509 -14.70 -3.50 -16.13
CA GLY A 509 -14.60 -4.50 -15.09
C GLY A 509 -13.18 -5.03 -14.89
N ILE A 510 -13.06 -6.11 -14.12
CA ILE A 510 -11.77 -6.75 -13.85
C ILE A 510 -11.43 -7.74 -14.96
N ARG A 511 -10.18 -7.75 -15.40
CA ARG A 511 -9.63 -8.82 -16.25
C ARG A 511 -8.17 -9.12 -15.92
N VAL A 512 -7.73 -10.33 -16.28
CA VAL A 512 -6.39 -10.82 -15.99
C VAL A 512 -5.63 -11.10 -17.29
N ILE A 513 -4.40 -10.60 -17.39
CA ILE A 513 -3.44 -10.97 -18.41
C ILE A 513 -2.37 -11.81 -17.73
N VAL A 514 -2.18 -13.05 -18.16
CA VAL A 514 -1.17 -13.94 -17.59
C VAL A 514 0.03 -14.00 -18.53
N ALA A 515 1.14 -13.41 -18.15
CA ALA A 515 2.40 -13.52 -18.85
C ALA A 515 3.08 -14.83 -18.42
N LEU A 516 3.04 -15.83 -19.30
CA LEU A 516 3.68 -17.13 -19.04
C LEU A 516 5.19 -17.00 -19.28
N MET A 517 5.95 -17.04 -18.20
CA MET A 517 7.39 -16.89 -18.21
C MET A 517 8.12 -18.21 -18.48
N PRO A 518 9.37 -18.15 -18.96
CA PRO A 518 10.31 -19.24 -18.81
C PRO A 518 10.48 -19.66 -17.33
N ASP A 519 11.22 -20.74 -17.11
CA ASP A 519 11.47 -21.19 -15.75
C ASP A 519 12.25 -20.14 -14.91
N ARG A 520 12.13 -20.23 -13.59
CA ARG A 520 12.71 -19.31 -12.61
C ARG A 520 14.24 -19.24 -12.69
N GLU A 521 14.90 -20.35 -13.06
CA GLU A 521 16.35 -20.42 -13.18
C GLU A 521 16.85 -19.60 -14.38
N SER A 522 16.12 -19.67 -15.51
CA SER A 522 16.40 -18.86 -16.70
C SER A 522 16.35 -17.37 -16.40
N ASN A 523 15.35 -16.90 -15.62
CA ASN A 523 15.27 -15.51 -15.20
C ASN A 523 16.44 -15.14 -14.26
N ALA A 524 16.78 -15.99 -13.30
CA ALA A 524 17.90 -15.75 -12.39
C ALA A 524 19.26 -15.66 -13.14
N LYS A 525 19.45 -16.50 -14.17
CA LYS A 525 20.63 -16.43 -15.05
C LYS A 525 20.67 -15.13 -15.84
N LEU A 526 19.54 -14.72 -16.42
CA LEU A 526 19.42 -13.45 -17.14
C LEU A 526 19.81 -12.26 -16.25
N LEU A 527 19.28 -12.19 -15.03
CA LEU A 527 19.58 -11.10 -14.10
C LEU A 527 21.08 -11.05 -13.73
N LYS A 528 21.73 -12.20 -13.54
CA LYS A 528 23.17 -12.29 -13.34
C LYS A 528 23.96 -11.80 -14.56
N GLN A 529 23.52 -12.19 -15.77
CA GLN A 529 24.12 -11.75 -17.02
C GLN A 529 23.99 -10.25 -17.20
N ILE A 530 22.80 -9.68 -16.98
CA ILE A 530 22.59 -8.22 -17.02
C ILE A 530 23.56 -7.53 -16.05
N SER A 531 23.65 -7.99 -14.80
CA SER A 531 24.58 -7.41 -13.83
C SER A 531 26.03 -7.44 -14.31
N ALA A 532 26.48 -8.59 -14.86
CA ALA A 532 27.85 -8.73 -15.39
C ALA A 532 28.12 -7.82 -16.60
N ASP A 533 27.14 -7.64 -17.49
CA ASP A 533 27.28 -6.77 -18.66
C ASP A 533 27.27 -5.27 -18.29
N LEU A 534 26.71 -4.95 -17.12
CA LEU A 534 26.71 -3.59 -16.58
C LEU A 534 27.99 -3.25 -15.81
N ASP A 535 28.75 -4.23 -15.37
CA ASP A 535 30.05 -4.03 -14.71
C ASP A 535 31.12 -3.61 -15.72
#